data_413b7a6b1de4e72cf4591688a1d2bb2b
#
_entry.id   413b7a6b1de4e72cf4591688a1d2bb2b
#
_cell.length_a   1.000
_cell.length_b   1.000
_cell.length_c   1.000
_cell.angle_alpha   90.00
_cell.angle_beta   90.00
_cell.angle_gamma   90.00
#
_symmetry.space_group_name_H-M   'P 1'
#
loop_
_entity.id
_entity.type
_entity.pdbx_description
1 polymer ?
#
loop_
_entity_poly.entity_id
_entity_poly.type
_entity_poly.pdbx_seq_one_letter_code
_entity_poly.pdbx_strand_id
1 'polypeptide(L)'
;MKYIVYAMAAMFFLASCSKDNDETGGGNGGGGETGGVTDVTPVTSDLTVNLTTDKACYKPGETVSFTADALPAGAKVRYRTLNKVISEQAVAGSSWTWTAPATDFTGYLADVYRTKEDGTEVILGTIAVDVSSDWTRFPRYGFVATFDASKTESKIQEEMAFLNRCHINGVQFQDWHNKHHWPLGGTREHLDAVYNDIANRDIYTQSVKDYIRIQHSFGMKAMFYNLCFGALDDAAGDGVKEEWYIFKGTGHTDKDAHTLPDSWKSNIYLLDPGNAEWQAYIAQRNDDVYANLDFDGYQI
;
A
#
# COMPACT_ATOMS: atom_id res chain seq x y z
N MET A 1 -21.82 23.17 -11.28
CA MET A 1 -20.88 23.31 -10.13
C MET A 1 -19.54 22.78 -10.56
N LYS A 2 -18.51 23.64 -10.54
CA LYS A 2 -17.19 23.30 -11.07
C LYS A 2 -16.40 22.60 -9.97
N TYR A 3 -15.97 21.38 -10.22
CA TYR A 3 -15.03 20.65 -9.33
C TYR A 3 -13.63 21.23 -9.52
N ILE A 4 -13.05 21.76 -8.45
CA ILE A 4 -11.63 22.16 -8.41
C ILE A 4 -10.84 20.93 -7.97
N VAL A 5 -10.08 20.36 -8.91
CA VAL A 5 -9.11 19.32 -8.66
C VAL A 5 -7.81 20.01 -8.25
N TYR A 6 -7.39 19.86 -6.99
CA TYR A 6 -6.05 20.25 -6.56
C TYR A 6 -5.06 19.15 -6.96
N ALA A 7 -4.30 19.40 -8.01
CA ALA A 7 -3.14 18.62 -8.35
C ALA A 7 -1.97 19.13 -7.49
N MET A 8 -1.52 18.35 -6.52
CA MET A 8 -0.22 18.57 -5.87
C MET A 8 0.88 18.08 -6.81
N ALA A 9 1.59 19.00 -7.42
CA ALA A 9 2.81 18.73 -8.16
C ALA A 9 3.96 18.54 -7.16
N ALA A 10 4.42 17.31 -7.01
CA ALA A 10 5.68 17.03 -6.31
C ALA A 10 6.84 17.37 -7.25
N MET A 11 7.60 18.42 -6.94
CA MET A 11 8.85 18.75 -7.61
C MET A 11 9.93 17.78 -7.13
N PHE A 12 10.34 16.87 -7.99
CA PHE A 12 11.56 16.11 -7.80
C PHE A 12 12.76 16.97 -8.20
N PHE A 13 13.62 17.31 -7.25
CA PHE A 13 14.96 17.83 -7.53
C PHE A 13 15.86 16.68 -8.00
N LEU A 14 16.20 16.65 -9.26
CA LEU A 14 17.27 15.82 -9.78
C LEU A 14 18.60 16.46 -9.41
N ALA A 15 19.28 15.91 -8.42
CA ALA A 15 20.68 16.22 -8.19
C ALA A 15 21.52 15.54 -9.27
N SER A 16 22.07 16.34 -10.19
CA SER A 16 23.05 15.91 -11.15
C SER A 16 24.39 15.73 -10.44
N CYS A 17 24.89 14.50 -10.31
CA CYS A 17 26.29 14.26 -9.97
C CYS A 17 27.15 14.41 -11.22
N SER A 18 27.97 15.43 -11.27
CA SER A 18 29.03 15.60 -12.27
C SER A 18 30.15 14.60 -12.01
N LYS A 19 30.62 13.99 -13.12
CA LYS A 19 31.84 13.18 -13.14
C LYS A 19 33.06 14.07 -12.94
N ASP A 20 33.88 13.71 -11.99
CA ASP A 20 35.31 14.05 -12.04
C ASP A 20 36.10 12.80 -12.42
N ASN A 21 36.83 12.93 -13.52
CA ASN A 21 37.86 11.99 -13.94
C ASN A 21 39.11 12.26 -13.12
N ASP A 22 39.68 11.22 -12.51
CA ASP A 22 41.12 11.18 -12.27
C ASP A 22 41.65 9.76 -12.55
N GLU A 23 42.54 9.72 -13.53
CA GLU A 23 43.41 8.58 -13.85
C GLU A 23 44.53 8.50 -12.81
N THR A 24 44.84 7.32 -12.33
CA THR A 24 46.22 6.77 -12.38
C THR A 24 46.33 5.45 -11.62
N GLY A 25 46.98 4.49 -12.29
CA GLY A 25 47.92 3.59 -11.67
C GLY A 25 47.56 2.14 -11.40
N GLY A 26 47.82 1.29 -12.33
CA GLY A 26 48.40 -0.02 -12.36
C GLY A 26 48.37 -0.99 -11.15
N GLY A 27 48.03 -2.26 -11.40
CA GLY A 27 48.25 -3.37 -10.48
C GLY A 27 47.54 -4.67 -10.87
N ASN A 28 48.28 -5.55 -11.38
CA ASN A 28 48.09 -6.87 -11.95
C ASN A 28 47.48 -7.90 -10.94
N GLY A 29 46.64 -8.82 -11.46
CA GLY A 29 46.62 -10.21 -11.01
C GLY A 29 45.34 -10.71 -10.31
N GLY A 30 44.66 -11.64 -10.96
CA GLY A 30 43.74 -12.58 -10.30
C GLY A 30 42.52 -12.92 -11.14
N GLY A 31 42.60 -13.99 -11.94
CA GLY A 31 41.49 -14.52 -12.72
C GLY A 31 40.39 -15.04 -11.79
N GLY A 32 39.23 -14.44 -11.88
CA GLY A 32 37.95 -14.97 -11.40
C GLY A 32 37.02 -15.04 -12.60
N GLU A 33 36.48 -16.21 -12.87
CA GLU A 33 35.48 -16.41 -13.91
C GLU A 33 34.30 -15.47 -13.65
N THR A 34 34.26 -14.37 -14.36
CA THR A 34 33.08 -13.50 -14.45
C THR A 34 32.09 -14.24 -15.33
N GLY A 35 31.15 -14.94 -14.71
CA GLY A 35 29.92 -15.36 -15.35
C GLY A 35 29.34 -14.15 -16.09
N GLY A 36 29.31 -14.21 -17.41
CA GLY A 36 28.96 -13.08 -18.26
C GLY A 36 27.60 -12.50 -17.88
N VAL A 37 27.63 -11.26 -17.43
CA VAL A 37 26.43 -10.42 -17.41
C VAL A 37 26.10 -10.17 -18.87
N THR A 38 25.13 -10.92 -19.39
CA THR A 38 24.55 -10.55 -20.68
C THR A 38 23.78 -9.27 -20.48
N ASP A 39 24.34 -8.19 -20.94
CA ASP A 39 23.64 -6.89 -20.98
C ASP A 39 22.44 -7.05 -21.93
N VAL A 40 21.26 -7.28 -21.35
CA VAL A 40 20.02 -7.37 -22.13
C VAL A 40 19.49 -5.96 -22.32
N THR A 41 19.94 -5.31 -23.37
CA THR A 41 19.34 -4.07 -23.81
C THR A 41 18.16 -4.41 -24.73
N PRO A 42 16.91 -4.16 -24.34
CA PRO A 42 15.78 -4.35 -25.25
C PRO A 42 15.92 -3.39 -26.43
N VAL A 43 15.83 -3.92 -27.62
CA VAL A 43 16.05 -3.13 -28.86
C VAL A 43 14.86 -2.24 -29.15
N THR A 44 13.63 -2.68 -28.83
CA THR A 44 12.39 -1.90 -28.95
C THR A 44 11.37 -2.34 -27.91
N SER A 45 10.38 -1.49 -27.65
CA SER A 45 9.20 -1.84 -26.86
C SER A 45 7.93 -1.47 -27.62
N ASP A 46 6.93 -2.33 -27.52
CA ASP A 46 5.58 -2.12 -28.03
C ASP A 46 4.62 -2.68 -26.97
N LEU A 47 4.31 -1.86 -25.96
CA LEU A 47 3.61 -2.28 -24.74
C LEU A 47 2.12 -2.49 -25.01
N THR A 48 1.81 -3.58 -25.71
CA THR A 48 0.45 -3.98 -26.11
C THR A 48 -0.15 -5.05 -25.23
N VAL A 49 0.62 -5.60 -24.28
CA VAL A 49 0.18 -6.67 -23.36
C VAL A 49 0.09 -6.12 -21.94
N ASN A 50 -1.10 -6.21 -21.35
CA ASN A 50 -1.30 -5.90 -19.94
C ASN A 50 -1.07 -7.16 -19.10
N LEU A 51 -0.18 -7.03 -18.12
CA LEU A 51 0.20 -8.10 -17.20
C LEU A 51 -0.35 -7.84 -15.80
N THR A 52 -0.73 -8.91 -15.11
CA THR A 52 -1.08 -8.89 -13.68
C THR A 52 -0.43 -10.06 -12.97
N THR A 53 -0.26 -9.92 -11.65
CA THR A 53 0.15 -10.98 -10.74
C THR A 53 -0.96 -11.23 -9.72
N ASP A 54 -1.02 -12.44 -9.17
CA ASP A 54 -2.03 -12.80 -8.17
C ASP A 54 -1.81 -12.12 -6.82
N LYS A 55 -0.58 -11.69 -6.51
CA LYS A 55 -0.24 -10.99 -5.26
C LYS A 55 0.66 -9.78 -5.51
N ALA A 56 0.65 -8.85 -4.56
CA ALA A 56 1.51 -7.68 -4.56
C ALA A 56 2.96 -8.00 -4.11
N CYS A 57 3.16 -9.06 -3.32
CA CYS A 57 4.46 -9.47 -2.81
C CYS A 57 4.47 -10.98 -2.56
N TYR A 58 5.63 -11.61 -2.74
CA TYR A 58 5.83 -13.06 -2.62
C TYR A 58 6.94 -13.38 -1.63
N LYS A 59 6.85 -14.53 -0.96
CA LYS A 59 7.95 -15.06 -0.16
C LYS A 59 9.01 -15.71 -1.06
N PRO A 60 10.27 -15.81 -0.59
CA PRO A 60 11.30 -16.59 -1.29
C PRO A 60 10.82 -18.01 -1.62
N GLY A 61 10.98 -18.44 -2.87
CA GLY A 61 10.55 -19.76 -3.34
C GLY A 61 9.05 -19.92 -3.60
N GLU A 62 8.26 -18.88 -3.41
CA GLU A 62 6.80 -18.92 -3.67
C GLU A 62 6.51 -18.91 -5.17
N THR A 63 5.40 -19.52 -5.56
CA THR A 63 4.93 -19.52 -6.95
C THR A 63 4.19 -18.22 -7.23
N VAL A 64 4.61 -17.53 -8.28
CA VAL A 64 3.97 -16.34 -8.84
C VAL A 64 3.07 -16.77 -9.99
N SER A 65 1.80 -16.37 -9.95
CA SER A 65 0.85 -16.60 -11.03
C SER A 65 0.69 -15.31 -11.85
N PHE A 66 0.94 -15.39 -13.13
CA PHE A 66 0.79 -14.28 -14.07
C PHE A 66 -0.45 -14.46 -14.94
N THR A 67 -1.07 -13.34 -15.28
CA THR A 67 -2.14 -13.28 -16.26
C THR A 67 -1.85 -12.16 -17.27
N ALA A 68 -2.15 -12.41 -18.55
CA ALA A 68 -2.04 -11.46 -19.64
C ALA A 68 -3.40 -11.35 -20.36
N ASP A 69 -3.76 -10.16 -20.82
CA ASP A 69 -4.98 -9.93 -21.60
C ASP A 69 -4.91 -10.56 -23.00
N ALA A 70 -3.73 -10.55 -23.65
CA ALA A 70 -3.50 -11.20 -24.92
C ALA A 70 -1.99 -11.48 -25.10
N LEU A 71 -1.66 -12.68 -25.57
CA LEU A 71 -0.28 -13.04 -25.95
C LEU A 71 -0.22 -13.43 -27.43
N PRO A 72 0.66 -12.83 -28.21
CA PRO A 72 0.89 -13.26 -29.59
C PRO A 72 1.57 -14.64 -29.61
N ALA A 73 1.40 -15.36 -30.70
CA ALA A 73 2.09 -16.63 -30.93
C ALA A 73 3.61 -16.45 -30.86
N GLY A 74 4.29 -17.39 -30.20
CA GLY A 74 5.74 -17.37 -30.04
C GLY A 74 6.25 -16.39 -28.97
N ALA A 75 5.37 -15.82 -28.12
CA ALA A 75 5.78 -15.00 -27.00
C ALA A 75 6.63 -15.81 -26.01
N LYS A 76 7.60 -15.13 -25.41
CA LYS A 76 8.44 -15.61 -24.32
C LYS A 76 8.35 -14.64 -23.15
N VAL A 77 8.66 -15.09 -21.96
CA VAL A 77 8.87 -14.25 -20.80
C VAL A 77 10.31 -14.41 -20.29
N ARG A 78 10.91 -13.29 -19.96
CA ARG A 78 12.24 -13.18 -19.38
C ARG A 78 12.11 -12.64 -17.98
N TYR A 79 12.66 -13.33 -17.00
CA TYR A 79 12.74 -12.87 -15.63
C TYR A 79 14.13 -12.32 -15.35
N ARG A 80 14.23 -11.11 -14.86
CA ARG A 80 15.50 -10.44 -14.58
C ARG A 80 15.47 -9.64 -13.28
N THR A 81 16.64 -9.48 -12.66
CA THR A 81 16.87 -8.48 -11.61
C THR A 81 17.94 -7.53 -12.12
N LEU A 82 17.66 -6.22 -12.06
CA LEU A 82 18.46 -5.22 -12.79
C LEU A 82 18.62 -5.64 -14.25
N ASN A 83 19.87 -5.77 -14.73
CA ASN A 83 20.19 -6.21 -16.10
C ASN A 83 20.55 -7.70 -16.21
N LYS A 84 20.48 -8.45 -15.08
CA LYS A 84 20.82 -9.87 -15.07
C LYS A 84 19.58 -10.72 -15.34
N VAL A 85 19.59 -11.48 -16.43
CA VAL A 85 18.56 -12.50 -16.70
C VAL A 85 18.74 -13.67 -15.74
N ILE A 86 17.66 -14.06 -15.09
CA ILE A 86 17.60 -15.18 -14.16
C ILE A 86 17.12 -16.44 -14.88
N SER A 87 16.06 -16.31 -15.67
CA SER A 87 15.50 -17.40 -16.45
C SER A 87 14.60 -16.88 -17.56
N GLU A 88 14.32 -17.74 -18.53
CA GLU A 88 13.37 -17.48 -19.61
C GLU A 88 12.51 -18.72 -19.86
N GLN A 89 11.29 -18.49 -20.31
CA GLN A 89 10.39 -19.57 -20.74
C GLN A 89 9.49 -19.12 -21.89
N ALA A 90 9.06 -20.07 -22.73
CA ALA A 90 7.98 -19.83 -23.67
C ALA A 90 6.66 -19.70 -22.92
N VAL A 91 5.79 -18.79 -23.35
CA VAL A 91 4.46 -18.63 -22.80
C VAL A 91 3.40 -18.87 -23.86
N ALA A 92 2.38 -19.62 -23.49
CA ALA A 92 1.23 -19.93 -24.34
C ALA A 92 -0.06 -19.81 -23.52
N GLY A 93 -1.08 -19.23 -24.12
CA GLY A 93 -2.31 -18.94 -23.39
C GLY A 93 -2.20 -17.65 -22.57
N SER A 94 -3.23 -17.36 -21.78
CA SER A 94 -3.36 -16.11 -21.03
C SER A 94 -2.78 -16.15 -19.62
N SER A 95 -2.25 -17.29 -19.16
CA SER A 95 -1.72 -17.44 -17.81
C SER A 95 -0.55 -18.41 -17.75
N TRP A 96 0.37 -18.16 -16.84
CA TRP A 96 1.52 -19.05 -16.55
C TRP A 96 2.02 -18.81 -15.12
N THR A 97 2.96 -19.65 -14.69
CA THR A 97 3.57 -19.53 -13.36
C THR A 97 5.09 -19.46 -13.44
N TRP A 98 5.67 -18.89 -12.40
CA TRP A 98 7.11 -18.87 -12.18
C TRP A 98 7.40 -19.03 -10.69
N THR A 99 8.41 -19.83 -10.34
CA THR A 99 8.85 -19.94 -8.95
C THR A 99 9.85 -18.84 -8.66
N ALA A 100 9.54 -17.98 -7.72
CA ALA A 100 10.44 -16.91 -7.27
C ALA A 100 11.74 -17.51 -6.72
N PRO A 101 12.91 -16.89 -6.96
CA PRO A 101 14.16 -17.34 -6.36
C PRO A 101 14.12 -17.32 -4.83
N ALA A 102 15.00 -18.13 -4.20
CA ALA A 102 15.14 -18.17 -2.75
C ALA A 102 15.82 -16.92 -2.16
N THR A 103 16.29 -16.00 -2.98
CA THR A 103 16.92 -14.75 -2.55
C THR A 103 15.87 -13.79 -2.03
N ASP A 104 15.98 -13.44 -0.74
CA ASP A 104 15.06 -12.53 -0.08
C ASP A 104 15.35 -11.05 -0.42
N PHE A 105 14.36 -10.19 -0.19
CA PHE A 105 14.44 -8.74 -0.36
C PHE A 105 14.95 -8.31 -1.74
N THR A 106 14.44 -8.96 -2.78
CA THR A 106 14.85 -8.73 -4.17
C THR A 106 13.65 -8.47 -5.06
N GLY A 107 13.76 -7.43 -5.90
CA GLY A 107 12.80 -7.14 -6.95
C GLY A 107 13.24 -7.79 -8.28
N TYR A 108 12.27 -8.30 -8.99
CA TYR A 108 12.42 -8.86 -10.34
C TYR A 108 11.49 -8.15 -11.32
N LEU A 109 11.83 -8.22 -12.60
CA LEU A 109 10.95 -7.83 -13.70
C LEU A 109 10.68 -9.05 -14.55
N ALA A 110 9.44 -9.23 -14.97
CA ALA A 110 9.01 -10.19 -15.96
C ALA A 110 8.69 -9.43 -17.25
N ASP A 111 9.57 -9.55 -18.26
CA ASP A 111 9.40 -8.94 -19.56
C ASP A 111 8.83 -9.98 -20.52
N VAL A 112 7.60 -9.77 -20.98
CA VAL A 112 7.03 -10.55 -22.09
C VAL A 112 7.51 -9.94 -23.38
N TYR A 113 8.10 -10.75 -24.25
CA TYR A 113 8.69 -10.30 -25.50
C TYR A 113 8.48 -11.31 -26.62
N ARG A 114 8.70 -10.86 -27.84
CA ARG A 114 8.83 -11.69 -29.04
C ARG A 114 10.11 -11.36 -29.79
N THR A 115 10.62 -12.32 -30.53
CA THR A 115 11.73 -12.12 -31.47
C THR A 115 11.15 -12.01 -32.89
N LYS A 116 11.51 -10.95 -33.62
CA LYS A 116 11.17 -10.77 -35.01
C LYS A 116 12.04 -11.68 -35.92
N GLU A 117 11.69 -11.79 -37.19
CA GLU A 117 12.46 -12.57 -38.19
C GLU A 117 13.91 -12.08 -38.34
N ASP A 118 14.15 -10.79 -38.17
CA ASP A 118 15.48 -10.17 -38.23
C ASP A 118 16.30 -10.36 -36.93
N GLY A 119 15.78 -11.10 -35.94
CA GLY A 119 16.40 -11.30 -34.64
C GLY A 119 16.17 -10.20 -33.63
N THR A 120 15.47 -9.12 -33.99
CA THR A 120 15.15 -8.02 -33.06
C THR A 120 14.17 -8.48 -32.03
N GLU A 121 14.46 -8.22 -30.77
CA GLU A 121 13.52 -8.44 -29.65
C GLU A 121 12.61 -7.23 -29.44
N VAL A 122 11.34 -7.49 -29.20
CA VAL A 122 10.33 -6.47 -28.91
C VAL A 122 9.65 -6.83 -27.59
N ILE A 123 9.80 -5.98 -26.57
CA ILE A 123 9.07 -6.11 -25.30
C ILE A 123 7.62 -5.68 -25.52
N LEU A 124 6.70 -6.57 -25.17
CA LEU A 124 5.26 -6.39 -25.31
C LEU A 124 4.57 -5.99 -24.02
N GLY A 125 5.15 -6.33 -22.88
CA GLY A 125 4.68 -5.96 -21.56
C GLY A 125 5.71 -6.27 -20.50
N THR A 126 5.71 -5.50 -19.41
CA THR A 126 6.59 -5.69 -18.26
C THR A 126 5.78 -5.57 -16.98
N ILE A 127 6.05 -6.45 -16.02
CA ILE A 127 5.51 -6.36 -14.67
C ILE A 127 6.60 -6.67 -13.64
N ALA A 128 6.55 -5.99 -12.51
CA ALA A 128 7.44 -6.27 -11.39
C ALA A 128 6.97 -7.50 -10.58
N VAL A 129 7.90 -8.13 -9.90
CA VAL A 129 7.66 -9.15 -8.87
C VAL A 129 8.55 -8.82 -7.68
N ASP A 130 7.93 -8.57 -6.53
CA ASP A 130 8.65 -8.32 -5.29
C ASP A 130 8.72 -9.59 -4.46
N VAL A 131 9.94 -9.95 -4.06
CA VAL A 131 10.18 -11.10 -3.16
C VAL A 131 10.66 -10.58 -1.82
N SER A 132 9.85 -10.77 -0.78
CA SER A 132 10.14 -10.35 0.59
C SER A 132 9.44 -11.24 1.59
N SER A 133 10.19 -11.82 2.54
CA SER A 133 9.63 -12.56 3.69
C SER A 133 9.05 -11.64 4.76
N ASP A 134 9.41 -10.35 4.72
CA ASP A 134 9.00 -9.32 5.67
C ASP A 134 8.53 -8.06 4.92
N TRP A 135 7.21 -7.84 4.87
CA TRP A 135 6.63 -6.71 4.17
C TRP A 135 7.04 -5.36 4.78
N THR A 136 7.40 -5.32 6.06
CA THR A 136 7.80 -4.09 6.76
C THR A 136 9.14 -3.52 6.29
N ARG A 137 9.96 -4.35 5.63
CA ARG A 137 11.24 -3.94 5.06
C ARG A 137 11.10 -3.05 3.83
N PHE A 138 10.05 -3.29 3.03
CA PHE A 138 9.77 -2.54 1.79
C PHE A 138 8.27 -2.27 1.65
N PRO A 139 7.64 -1.58 2.62
CA PRO A 139 6.23 -1.31 2.56
C PRO A 139 5.92 -0.31 1.43
N ARG A 140 4.91 -0.61 0.64
CA ARG A 140 4.33 0.30 -0.34
C ARG A 140 2.90 0.56 0.06
N TYR A 141 2.64 1.77 0.55
CA TYR A 141 1.33 2.16 1.03
C TYR A 141 0.47 2.79 -0.06
N GLY A 142 -0.77 2.35 -0.11
CA GLY A 142 -1.90 3.06 -0.66
C GLY A 142 -2.89 3.41 0.44
N PHE A 143 -4.01 4.04 0.10
CA PHE A 143 -5.10 4.28 1.02
C PHE A 143 -6.47 4.17 0.33
N VAL A 144 -7.49 3.85 1.13
CA VAL A 144 -8.90 3.89 0.75
C VAL A 144 -9.63 4.81 1.73
N ALA A 145 -10.62 5.57 1.23
CA ALA A 145 -11.28 6.62 2.01
C ALA A 145 -12.80 6.69 1.81
N THR A 146 -13.40 5.69 1.19
CA THR A 146 -14.84 5.64 0.93
C THR A 146 -15.37 4.25 1.25
N PHE A 147 -16.36 4.19 2.15
CA PHE A 147 -16.91 2.94 2.67
C PHE A 147 -18.45 2.93 2.64
N ASP A 148 -19.04 3.75 1.79
CA ASP A 148 -20.49 3.91 1.66
C ASP A 148 -21.15 2.77 0.87
N ALA A 149 -22.48 2.82 0.75
CA ALA A 149 -23.27 1.81 0.03
C ALA A 149 -22.90 1.62 -1.44
N SER A 150 -22.16 2.56 -2.05
CA SER A 150 -21.71 2.42 -3.45
C SER A 150 -20.56 1.44 -3.59
N LYS A 151 -19.89 1.06 -2.50
CA LYS A 151 -18.75 0.14 -2.46
C LYS A 151 -19.24 -1.32 -2.41
N THR A 152 -19.68 -1.80 -3.56
CA THR A 152 -20.01 -3.21 -3.74
C THR A 152 -18.76 -4.07 -3.76
N GLU A 153 -18.88 -5.36 -3.44
CA GLU A 153 -17.74 -6.30 -3.47
C GLU A 153 -17.00 -6.28 -4.82
N SER A 154 -17.73 -6.21 -5.95
CA SER A 154 -17.11 -6.12 -7.29
C SER A 154 -16.26 -4.86 -7.46
N LYS A 155 -16.74 -3.70 -7.01
CA LYS A 155 -15.97 -2.45 -7.09
C LYS A 155 -14.74 -2.49 -6.20
N ILE A 156 -14.87 -3.04 -4.99
CA ILE A 156 -13.73 -3.22 -4.09
C ILE A 156 -12.70 -4.16 -4.71
N GLN A 157 -13.15 -5.26 -5.33
CA GLN A 157 -12.27 -6.18 -6.05
C GLN A 157 -11.49 -5.49 -7.18
N GLU A 158 -12.16 -4.64 -7.96
CA GLU A 158 -11.52 -3.85 -9.04
C GLU A 158 -10.48 -2.87 -8.49
N GLU A 159 -10.81 -2.15 -7.41
CA GLU A 159 -9.89 -1.20 -6.77
C GLU A 159 -8.66 -1.91 -6.19
N MET A 160 -8.86 -3.05 -5.52
CA MET A 160 -7.75 -3.81 -4.96
C MET A 160 -6.90 -4.48 -6.03
N ALA A 161 -7.50 -4.97 -7.12
CA ALA A 161 -6.76 -5.48 -8.27
C ALA A 161 -5.88 -4.38 -8.91
N PHE A 162 -6.38 -3.14 -8.99
CA PHE A 162 -5.58 -2.01 -9.45
C PHE A 162 -4.41 -1.70 -8.52
N LEU A 163 -4.63 -1.66 -7.20
CA LEU A 163 -3.57 -1.46 -6.22
C LEU A 163 -2.54 -2.60 -6.25
N ASN A 164 -3.00 -3.84 -6.41
CA ASN A 164 -2.13 -5.01 -6.58
C ASN A 164 -1.23 -4.85 -7.80
N ARG A 165 -1.77 -4.42 -8.94
CA ARG A 165 -0.98 -4.14 -10.15
C ARG A 165 0.07 -3.06 -9.93
N CYS A 166 -0.19 -2.11 -9.03
CA CYS A 166 0.77 -1.07 -8.62
C CYS A 166 1.74 -1.55 -7.53
N HIS A 167 1.71 -2.84 -7.15
CA HIS A 167 2.53 -3.44 -6.09
C HIS A 167 2.36 -2.78 -4.72
N ILE A 168 1.19 -2.21 -4.44
CA ILE A 168 0.81 -1.76 -3.10
C ILE A 168 0.60 -3.00 -2.23
N ASN A 169 1.32 -3.08 -1.11
CA ASN A 169 1.28 -4.21 -0.20
C ASN A 169 0.79 -3.86 1.22
N GLY A 170 0.47 -2.61 1.46
CA GLY A 170 -0.18 -2.11 2.66
C GLY A 170 -1.17 -1.01 2.32
N VAL A 171 -2.39 -1.06 2.86
CA VAL A 171 -3.44 -0.09 2.56
C VAL A 171 -3.98 0.50 3.84
N GLN A 172 -3.89 1.82 3.94
CA GLN A 172 -4.47 2.59 5.04
C GLN A 172 -5.95 2.85 4.77
N PHE A 173 -6.78 2.63 5.80
CA PHE A 173 -8.19 3.00 5.81
C PHE A 173 -8.31 4.40 6.39
N GLN A 174 -8.44 5.40 5.51
CA GLN A 174 -8.55 6.79 5.91
C GLN A 174 -9.99 7.13 6.30
N ASP A 175 -10.17 7.78 7.46
CA ASP A 175 -11.48 8.27 7.94
C ASP A 175 -12.60 7.20 7.93
N TRP A 176 -12.25 5.97 8.24
CA TRP A 176 -13.18 4.85 8.35
C TRP A 176 -13.88 4.81 9.71
N HIS A 177 -13.26 5.47 10.72
CA HIS A 177 -13.62 5.35 12.14
C HIS A 177 -14.79 6.27 12.53
N ASN A 178 -15.50 5.89 13.56
CA ASN A 178 -16.60 6.68 14.10
C ASN A 178 -16.12 8.00 14.75
N LYS A 179 -15.20 7.91 15.71
CA LYS A 179 -14.56 9.02 16.41
C LYS A 179 -13.11 8.67 16.70
N HIS A 180 -12.24 9.65 16.86
CA HIS A 180 -10.84 9.36 17.20
C HIS A 180 -10.68 8.69 18.56
N HIS A 181 -11.42 9.15 19.58
CA HIS A 181 -11.41 8.55 20.91
C HIS A 181 -12.26 7.27 21.01
N TRP A 182 -13.10 6.98 20.03
CA TRP A 182 -13.92 5.77 19.93
C TRP A 182 -14.01 5.32 18.48
N PRO A 183 -12.95 4.67 17.95
CA PRO A 183 -12.84 4.42 16.52
C PRO A 183 -13.86 3.41 15.98
N LEU A 184 -14.28 2.43 16.77
CA LEU A 184 -15.21 1.41 16.33
C LEU A 184 -16.62 1.99 16.18
N GLY A 185 -17.31 1.70 15.08
CA GLY A 185 -18.75 1.94 14.93
C GLY A 185 -19.54 0.93 15.76
N GLY A 186 -20.17 1.40 16.86
CA GLY A 186 -20.82 0.55 17.85
C GLY A 186 -19.96 0.22 19.06
N THR A 187 -20.09 -0.99 19.60
CA THR A 187 -19.35 -1.48 20.77
C THR A 187 -18.59 -2.76 20.44
N ARG A 188 -17.74 -3.20 21.35
CA ARG A 188 -17.01 -4.48 21.22
C ARG A 188 -17.94 -5.67 21.00
N GLU A 189 -19.11 -5.66 21.63
CA GLU A 189 -20.09 -6.74 21.60
C GLU A 189 -21.07 -6.62 20.43
N HIS A 190 -21.21 -5.41 19.89
CA HIS A 190 -22.19 -5.13 18.82
C HIS A 190 -21.68 -4.04 17.88
N LEU A 191 -21.44 -4.42 16.63
CA LEU A 191 -21.10 -3.48 15.57
C LEU A 191 -22.36 -2.87 14.96
N ASP A 192 -22.34 -1.56 14.78
CA ASP A 192 -23.34 -0.88 13.97
C ASP A 192 -23.18 -1.28 12.51
N ALA A 193 -24.28 -1.59 11.84
CA ALA A 193 -24.25 -1.91 10.40
C ALA A 193 -23.83 -0.69 9.56
N VAL A 194 -24.25 0.50 10.01
CA VAL A 194 -23.90 1.80 9.41
C VAL A 194 -23.68 2.80 10.54
N TYR A 195 -22.62 3.58 10.43
CA TYR A 195 -22.32 4.70 11.34
C TYR A 195 -21.76 5.87 10.52
N ASN A 196 -21.59 7.03 11.15
CA ASN A 196 -20.95 8.17 10.49
C ASN A 196 -19.50 8.31 10.93
N ASP A 197 -18.62 8.68 9.99
CA ASP A 197 -17.26 9.09 10.31
C ASP A 197 -17.22 10.51 10.91
N ILE A 198 -16.02 11.02 11.15
CA ILE A 198 -15.80 12.37 11.71
C ILE A 198 -16.32 13.51 10.82
N ALA A 199 -16.47 13.26 9.52
CA ALA A 199 -17.01 14.21 8.54
C ALA A 199 -18.51 14.02 8.25
N ASN A 200 -19.22 13.24 9.09
CA ASN A 200 -20.63 12.87 8.94
C ASN A 200 -20.95 12.12 7.63
N ARG A 201 -19.98 11.33 7.09
CA ARG A 201 -20.20 10.46 5.94
C ARG A 201 -20.60 9.06 6.42
N ASP A 202 -21.53 8.43 5.71
CA ASP A 202 -21.95 7.07 6.04
C ASP A 202 -20.82 6.06 5.80
N ILE A 203 -20.55 5.25 6.80
CA ILE A 203 -19.62 4.12 6.78
C ILE A 203 -20.43 2.84 6.95
N TYR A 204 -20.35 1.95 5.99
CA TYR A 204 -20.96 0.63 6.03
C TYR A 204 -19.92 -0.38 6.56
N THR A 205 -20.18 -0.97 7.71
CA THR A 205 -19.29 -1.97 8.32
C THR A 205 -18.99 -3.13 7.39
N GLN A 206 -19.97 -3.53 6.55
CA GLN A 206 -19.74 -4.57 5.57
C GLN A 206 -18.71 -4.16 4.51
N SER A 207 -18.74 -2.92 4.03
CA SER A 207 -17.73 -2.42 3.07
C SER A 207 -16.33 -2.44 3.67
N VAL A 208 -16.19 -2.06 4.95
CA VAL A 208 -14.91 -2.15 5.67
C VAL A 208 -14.41 -3.60 5.72
N LYS A 209 -15.28 -4.55 6.09
CA LYS A 209 -14.93 -5.99 6.14
C LYS A 209 -14.55 -6.54 4.78
N ASP A 210 -15.27 -6.15 3.73
CA ASP A 210 -14.98 -6.61 2.37
C ASP A 210 -13.65 -6.07 1.85
N TYR A 211 -13.31 -4.81 2.15
CA TYR A 211 -11.98 -4.26 1.85
C TYR A 211 -10.87 -5.06 2.54
N ILE A 212 -10.99 -5.34 3.84
CA ILE A 212 -9.99 -6.12 4.58
C ILE A 212 -9.83 -7.52 3.96
N ARG A 213 -10.93 -8.24 3.77
CA ARG A 213 -10.94 -9.59 3.21
C ARG A 213 -10.34 -9.66 1.81
N ILE A 214 -10.71 -8.71 0.95
CA ILE A 214 -10.23 -8.69 -0.44
C ILE A 214 -8.74 -8.31 -0.49
N GLN A 215 -8.29 -7.34 0.32
CA GLN A 215 -6.86 -7.03 0.46
C GLN A 215 -6.04 -8.25 0.88
N HIS A 216 -6.51 -8.98 1.88
CA HIS A 216 -5.84 -10.21 2.33
C HIS A 216 -5.73 -11.26 1.22
N SER A 217 -6.73 -11.35 0.31
CA SER A 217 -6.65 -12.28 -0.83
C SER A 217 -5.53 -11.95 -1.81
N PHE A 218 -5.11 -10.67 -1.88
CA PHE A 218 -3.94 -10.22 -2.64
C PHE A 218 -2.64 -10.22 -1.81
N GLY A 219 -2.66 -10.70 -0.57
CA GLY A 219 -1.51 -10.66 0.32
C GLY A 219 -1.13 -9.27 0.84
N MET A 220 -2.02 -8.29 0.70
CA MET A 220 -1.84 -6.94 1.23
C MET A 220 -2.15 -6.90 2.73
N LYS A 221 -1.58 -5.89 3.42
CA LYS A 221 -1.86 -5.58 4.81
C LYS A 221 -2.90 -4.48 4.94
N ALA A 222 -3.93 -4.72 5.75
CA ALA A 222 -4.97 -3.76 6.06
C ALA A 222 -4.62 -3.00 7.34
N MET A 223 -4.47 -1.67 7.22
CA MET A 223 -4.03 -0.81 8.31
C MET A 223 -5.11 0.25 8.59
N PHE A 224 -5.68 0.29 9.78
CA PHE A 224 -6.61 1.36 10.07
C PHE A 224 -5.88 2.65 10.50
N TYR A 225 -6.44 3.79 10.12
CA TYR A 225 -5.99 5.10 10.59
C TYR A 225 -6.74 5.48 11.88
N ASN A 226 -6.01 6.05 12.83
CA ASN A 226 -6.60 6.74 13.97
C ASN A 226 -5.65 7.81 14.51
N LEU A 227 -6.15 9.04 14.67
CA LEU A 227 -5.44 10.10 15.37
C LEU A 227 -5.54 9.84 16.89
N CYS A 228 -4.61 9.06 17.44
CA CYS A 228 -4.67 8.54 18.80
C CYS A 228 -4.45 9.58 19.92
N PHE A 229 -4.38 10.86 19.60
CA PHE A 229 -4.34 11.99 20.55
C PHE A 229 -5.48 12.98 20.33
N GLY A 230 -6.56 12.57 19.67
CA GLY A 230 -7.71 13.41 19.36
C GLY A 230 -9.00 12.92 20.01
N ALA A 231 -9.85 13.85 20.46
CA ALA A 231 -11.20 13.58 20.91
C ALA A 231 -12.20 14.60 20.35
N LEU A 232 -13.45 14.19 20.19
CA LEU A 232 -14.53 15.07 19.79
C LEU A 232 -15.17 15.74 21.03
N ASP A 233 -16.11 16.66 20.85
CA ASP A 233 -16.73 17.43 21.93
C ASP A 233 -17.61 16.59 22.87
N ASP A 234 -18.11 15.46 22.40
CA ASP A 234 -18.94 14.52 23.14
C ASP A 234 -18.16 13.45 23.94
N ALA A 235 -16.83 13.52 23.91
CA ALA A 235 -15.94 12.48 24.43
C ALA A 235 -16.06 12.23 25.95
N ALA A 236 -16.53 13.22 26.72
CA ALA A 236 -16.80 13.06 28.15
C ALA A 236 -17.87 11.98 28.40
N GLY A 237 -18.88 11.87 27.52
CA GLY A 237 -19.91 10.83 27.57
C GLY A 237 -19.36 9.43 27.29
N ASP A 238 -18.26 9.34 26.55
CA ASP A 238 -17.56 8.11 26.22
C ASP A 238 -16.42 7.77 27.21
N GLY A 239 -16.30 8.52 28.31
CA GLY A 239 -15.36 8.26 29.40
C GLY A 239 -14.01 8.97 29.30
N VAL A 240 -13.82 9.90 28.35
CA VAL A 240 -12.63 10.75 28.29
C VAL A 240 -12.67 11.78 29.42
N LYS A 241 -11.59 11.87 30.19
CA LYS A 241 -11.52 12.75 31.38
C LYS A 241 -10.94 14.12 31.03
N GLU A 242 -11.39 15.14 31.78
CA GLU A 242 -10.98 16.53 31.58
C GLU A 242 -9.48 16.73 31.75
N GLU A 243 -8.87 16.07 32.69
CA GLU A 243 -7.46 16.14 33.01
C GLU A 243 -6.52 15.51 31.94
N TRP A 244 -7.07 14.88 30.93
CA TRP A 244 -6.29 14.30 29.82
C TRP A 244 -6.07 15.27 28.67
N TYR A 245 -6.82 16.40 28.63
CA TYR A 245 -6.70 17.36 27.54
C TYR A 245 -5.45 18.26 27.65
N ILE A 246 -4.95 18.69 26.50
CA ILE A 246 -3.98 19.76 26.39
C ILE A 246 -4.72 21.11 26.40
N PHE A 247 -4.23 22.06 27.17
CA PHE A 247 -4.83 23.38 27.30
C PHE A 247 -3.88 24.46 26.78
N LYS A 248 -4.45 25.53 26.20
CA LYS A 248 -3.74 26.73 25.81
C LYS A 248 -3.44 27.58 27.02
N GLY A 249 -2.32 27.36 27.67
CA GLY A 249 -1.88 28.12 28.83
C GLY A 249 -2.23 27.51 30.18
N THR A 250 -1.77 28.16 31.23
CA THR A 250 -1.77 27.63 32.60
C THR A 250 -3.13 27.69 33.34
N GLY A 251 -4.11 28.39 32.77
CA GLY A 251 -5.42 28.52 33.38
C GLY A 251 -6.33 27.30 33.22
N HIS A 252 -5.99 26.37 32.35
CA HIS A 252 -6.75 25.15 32.06
C HIS A 252 -8.23 25.40 31.71
N THR A 253 -8.49 26.51 31.00
CA THR A 253 -9.87 26.92 30.64
C THR A 253 -10.15 26.79 29.13
N ASP A 254 -9.11 26.73 28.27
CA ASP A 254 -9.24 26.69 26.83
C ASP A 254 -8.44 25.49 26.29
N LYS A 255 -9.16 24.45 25.91
CA LYS A 255 -8.57 23.23 25.32
C LYS A 255 -7.94 23.54 23.97
N ASP A 256 -6.78 22.97 23.72
CA ASP A 256 -6.17 23.05 22.39
C ASP A 256 -6.91 22.13 21.42
N ALA A 257 -7.09 22.58 20.18
CA ALA A 257 -7.89 21.85 19.20
C ALA A 257 -7.48 22.18 17.76
N HIS A 258 -7.67 21.22 16.89
CA HIS A 258 -7.73 21.44 15.44
C HIS A 258 -9.16 21.83 15.06
N THR A 259 -9.29 23.01 14.45
CA THR A 259 -10.57 23.49 13.95
C THR A 259 -10.93 22.74 12.65
N LEU A 260 -12.12 22.19 12.64
CA LEU A 260 -12.72 21.51 11.49
C LEU A 260 -13.90 22.29 10.93
N PRO A 261 -14.34 22.00 9.68
CA PRO A 261 -15.55 22.60 9.13
C PRO A 261 -16.78 22.32 9.96
N ASP A 262 -17.72 23.27 10.05
CA ASP A 262 -18.97 23.15 10.83
C ASP A 262 -19.85 21.95 10.42
N SER A 263 -19.67 21.43 9.20
CA SER A 263 -20.37 20.23 8.71
C SER A 263 -19.84 18.91 9.28
N TRP A 264 -18.70 18.93 9.96
CA TRP A 264 -18.12 17.77 10.64
C TRP A 264 -18.72 17.60 12.04
N LYS A 265 -18.45 16.45 12.68
CA LYS A 265 -19.03 16.17 14.01
C LYS A 265 -18.69 17.23 15.05
N SER A 266 -17.42 17.63 15.13
CA SER A 266 -16.91 18.72 15.98
C SER A 266 -15.46 19.05 15.61
N ASN A 267 -14.84 19.98 16.33
CA ASN A 267 -13.39 20.13 16.36
C ASN A 267 -12.73 18.88 16.98
N ILE A 268 -11.44 18.68 16.67
CA ILE A 268 -10.64 17.63 17.32
C ILE A 268 -9.87 18.29 18.48
N TYR A 269 -10.26 18.01 19.70
CA TYR A 269 -9.57 18.45 20.91
C TYR A 269 -8.39 17.55 21.19
N LEU A 270 -7.24 18.16 21.54
CA LEU A 270 -5.99 17.45 21.71
C LEU A 270 -5.86 16.87 23.12
N LEU A 271 -5.38 15.65 23.20
CA LEU A 271 -5.12 14.92 24.42
C LEU A 271 -3.62 14.75 24.62
N ASP A 272 -3.16 14.76 25.87
CA ASP A 272 -1.77 14.56 26.20
C ASP A 272 -1.34 13.11 25.92
N PRO A 273 -0.53 12.86 24.88
CA PRO A 273 -0.07 11.51 24.54
C PRO A 273 0.86 10.92 25.62
N GLY A 274 1.39 11.74 26.54
CA GLY A 274 2.16 11.30 27.68
C GLY A 274 1.31 10.83 28.89
N ASN A 275 0.00 11.10 28.90
CA ASN A 275 -0.88 10.71 29.99
C ASN A 275 -1.15 9.20 29.97
N ALA A 276 -0.75 8.49 31.03
CA ALA A 276 -0.84 7.03 31.09
C ALA A 276 -2.29 6.50 31.11
N GLU A 277 -3.22 7.24 31.69
CA GLU A 277 -4.63 6.82 31.70
C GLU A 277 -5.26 6.98 30.31
N TRP A 278 -4.94 8.08 29.61
CA TRP A 278 -5.32 8.25 28.21
C TRP A 278 -4.73 7.15 27.32
N GLN A 279 -3.44 6.82 27.48
CA GLN A 279 -2.81 5.72 26.74
C GLN A 279 -3.54 4.40 26.97
N ALA A 280 -3.88 4.08 28.21
CA ALA A 280 -4.63 2.87 28.55
C ALA A 280 -6.04 2.88 27.93
N TYR A 281 -6.72 4.02 27.96
CA TYR A 281 -8.05 4.17 27.36
C TYR A 281 -8.01 3.94 25.84
N ILE A 282 -7.14 4.65 25.12
CA ILE A 282 -7.09 4.52 23.65
C ILE A 282 -6.57 3.15 23.19
N ALA A 283 -5.66 2.53 23.94
CA ALA A 283 -5.24 1.16 23.71
C ALA A 283 -6.43 0.20 23.80
N GLN A 284 -7.28 0.33 24.81
CA GLN A 284 -8.48 -0.49 24.92
C GLN A 284 -9.44 -0.26 23.74
N ARG A 285 -9.61 0.98 23.27
CA ARG A 285 -10.47 1.28 22.12
C ARG A 285 -9.91 0.67 20.83
N ASN A 286 -8.60 0.66 20.67
CA ASN A 286 -7.94 -0.02 19.53
C ASN A 286 -8.05 -1.57 19.65
N ASP A 287 -7.98 -2.13 20.87
CA ASP A 287 -8.24 -3.56 21.08
C ASP A 287 -9.67 -3.95 20.71
N ASP A 288 -10.64 -3.06 20.93
CA ASP A 288 -12.03 -3.29 20.50
C ASP A 288 -12.13 -3.35 18.96
N VAL A 289 -11.33 -2.57 18.23
CA VAL A 289 -11.23 -2.64 16.76
C VAL A 289 -10.68 -3.99 16.35
N TYR A 290 -9.54 -4.42 16.87
CA TYR A 290 -8.91 -5.71 16.52
C TYR A 290 -9.79 -6.91 16.90
N ALA A 291 -10.60 -6.81 17.94
CA ALA A 291 -11.52 -7.88 18.32
C ALA A 291 -12.66 -8.10 17.32
N ASN A 292 -12.94 -7.12 16.47
CA ASN A 292 -14.10 -7.10 15.57
C ASN A 292 -13.75 -7.07 14.08
N LEU A 293 -12.58 -6.53 13.74
CA LEU A 293 -12.13 -6.29 12.37
C LEU A 293 -10.69 -6.82 12.23
N ASP A 294 -10.46 -7.60 11.19
CA ASP A 294 -9.20 -8.31 10.94
C ASP A 294 -8.12 -7.40 10.34
N PHE A 295 -7.90 -6.24 10.98
CA PHE A 295 -6.80 -5.35 10.61
C PHE A 295 -5.44 -5.92 11.04
N ASP A 296 -4.41 -5.72 10.23
CA ASP A 296 -3.03 -6.15 10.53
C ASP A 296 -2.27 -5.17 11.43
N GLY A 297 -2.75 -3.95 11.55
CA GLY A 297 -2.14 -2.90 12.34
C GLY A 297 -2.84 -1.55 12.18
N TYR A 298 -2.26 -0.49 12.75
CA TYR A 298 -2.80 0.85 12.57
C TYR A 298 -1.70 1.88 12.32
N GLN A 299 -2.12 3.02 11.79
CA GLN A 299 -1.28 4.18 11.50
C GLN A 299 -1.84 5.41 12.20
N ILE A 300 -0.92 6.27 12.67
CA ILE A 300 -1.21 7.50 13.42
C ILE A 300 -1.00 8.70 12.48
#